data_00e35988a8f0a9a20570a262183c00ba
#
_entry.id   00e35988a8f0a9a20570a262183c00ba
#
_cell.length_a   1.000
_cell.length_b   1.000
_cell.length_c   1.000
_cell.angle_alpha   90.00
_cell.angle_beta   90.00
_cell.angle_gamma   90.00
#
_symmetry.space_group_name_H-M   'P 1'
#
loop_
_entity.id
_entity.type
_entity.pdbx_description
1 polymer ?
#
loop_
_entity_poly.entity_id
_entity_poly.type
_entity_poly.pdbx_seq_one_letter_code
_entity_poly.pdbx_strand_id
1 'polypeptide(L)'
;MARLRDLSRIIAAVVLSFGLTAASISSASTPGFGTVVYALHAHVGRAAASVGTTVFSGDSLDTEELGSLQVRSAAARLLLPATSRVTWSTDAGTAAATLKNGTAIFSAANAKSFALYASTATIRANGDAPAVGSVSIVNPRELRVSCSRGSLAISVDDDTKTISEGTAYRVVLDPDQEQQTADGSAQNSWPGKRKEPKKSGKDKFLLFVIFGSALATGIALYYALESPDAP
;
A
#
# COMPACT_ATOMS: atom_id res chain seq x y z
N MET A 1 34.27 12.84 64.08
CA MET A 1 33.38 11.83 63.47
C MET A 1 32.13 12.43 62.82
N ALA A 2 31.67 13.64 63.16
CA ALA A 2 30.48 14.26 62.54
C ALA A 2 30.68 14.65 61.07
N ARG A 3 31.80 15.19 60.69
CA ARG A 3 32.08 15.65 59.30
C ARG A 3 32.10 14.58 58.22
N LEU A 4 32.44 13.32 58.56
CA LEU A 4 32.42 12.22 57.58
C LEU A 4 31.00 11.78 57.25
N ARG A 5 30.05 11.88 58.17
CA ARG A 5 28.64 11.51 57.98
C ARG A 5 27.90 12.51 57.10
N ASP A 6 28.28 13.79 57.19
CA ASP A 6 27.69 14.81 56.32
C ASP A 6 28.20 14.73 54.88
N LEU A 7 29.48 14.39 54.73
CA LEU A 7 30.04 14.18 53.37
C LEU A 7 29.39 13.00 52.63
N SER A 8 29.09 11.90 53.34
CA SER A 8 28.44 10.73 52.73
C SER A 8 26.97 11.03 52.32
N ARG A 9 26.28 11.89 53.08
CA ARG A 9 24.92 12.32 52.74
C ARG A 9 24.89 13.25 51.52
N ILE A 10 25.88 14.13 51.36
CA ILE A 10 25.99 15.01 50.21
C ILE A 10 26.31 14.21 48.97
N ILE A 11 27.22 13.23 49.05
CA ILE A 11 27.56 12.35 47.91
C ILE A 11 26.34 11.50 47.52
N ALA A 12 25.58 10.95 48.48
CA ALA A 12 24.39 10.19 48.18
C ALA A 12 23.30 11.04 47.51
N ALA A 13 23.13 12.29 47.91
CA ALA A 13 22.19 13.22 47.33
C ALA A 13 22.57 13.62 45.88
N VAL A 14 23.86 13.80 45.60
CA VAL A 14 24.35 14.14 44.27
C VAL A 14 24.24 12.95 43.32
N VAL A 15 24.49 11.72 43.76
CA VAL A 15 24.33 10.51 42.93
C VAL A 15 22.84 10.25 42.63
N LEU A 16 21.96 10.54 43.59
CA LEU A 16 20.50 10.37 43.39
C LEU A 16 19.93 11.40 42.41
N SER A 17 20.45 12.63 42.38
CA SER A 17 20.02 13.65 41.42
C SER A 17 20.53 13.42 40.00
N PHE A 18 21.66 12.76 39.81
CA PHE A 18 22.20 12.43 38.50
C PHE A 18 21.51 11.20 37.87
N GLY A 19 20.90 10.32 38.68
CA GLY A 19 20.17 9.13 38.22
C GLY A 19 18.79 9.43 37.62
N LEU A 20 18.21 10.60 37.91
CA LEU A 20 16.84 10.96 37.49
C LEU A 20 16.79 11.64 36.09
N THR A 21 17.91 12.03 35.51
CA THR A 21 17.94 12.70 34.19
C THR A 21 18.16 11.76 32.99
N ALA A 22 18.28 10.44 33.26
CA ALA A 22 18.17 9.41 32.22
C ALA A 22 16.71 9.15 31.83
N ALA A 23 15.89 10.21 31.80
CA ALA A 23 14.53 10.16 31.26
C ALA A 23 14.64 9.97 29.75
N SER A 24 14.45 8.74 29.33
CA SER A 24 13.84 8.28 28.09
C SER A 24 13.80 9.33 26.99
N ILE A 25 14.84 9.39 26.16
CA ILE A 25 14.66 9.84 24.79
C ILE A 25 13.80 8.74 24.13
N SER A 26 12.49 8.77 24.40
CA SER A 26 11.53 8.13 23.52
C SER A 26 11.72 8.79 22.18
N SER A 27 12.41 8.11 21.27
CA SER A 27 12.32 8.43 19.86
C SER A 27 10.84 8.33 19.51
N ALA A 28 10.13 9.45 19.60
CA ALA A 28 8.83 9.59 19.00
C ALA A 28 9.07 9.35 17.52
N SER A 29 8.89 8.10 17.07
CA SER A 29 8.76 7.81 15.66
C SER A 29 7.64 8.73 15.20
N THR A 30 7.96 9.69 14.35
CA THR A 30 6.96 10.57 13.75
C THR A 30 5.97 9.65 13.06
N PRO A 31 4.74 9.52 13.56
CA PRO A 31 3.78 8.66 12.89
C PRO A 31 3.63 9.21 11.47
N GLY A 32 3.62 8.32 10.48
CA GLY A 32 3.43 8.70 9.09
C GLY A 32 2.04 9.26 8.93
N PHE A 33 1.93 10.60 8.98
CA PHE A 33 0.66 11.30 8.88
C PHE A 33 0.20 11.35 7.43
N GLY A 34 -1.06 10.98 7.21
CA GLY A 34 -1.82 11.41 6.06
C GLY A 34 -2.75 12.56 6.48
N THR A 35 -3.15 13.38 5.53
CA THR A 35 -4.18 14.41 5.72
C THR A 35 -5.25 14.21 4.67
N VAL A 36 -6.51 14.19 5.11
CA VAL A 36 -7.66 14.15 4.21
C VAL A 36 -7.74 15.48 3.46
N VAL A 37 -7.66 15.43 2.13
CA VAL A 37 -7.75 16.61 1.26
C VAL A 37 -9.07 16.67 0.52
N TYR A 38 -9.80 15.56 0.44
CA TYR A 38 -11.15 15.48 -0.09
C TYR A 38 -11.91 14.33 0.60
N ALA A 39 -13.17 14.56 0.92
CA ALA A 39 -14.05 13.55 1.51
C ALA A 39 -15.49 13.77 1.07
N LEU A 40 -16.12 12.72 0.57
CA LEU A 40 -17.53 12.63 0.23
C LEU A 40 -18.03 11.24 0.62
N HIS A 41 -19.05 11.15 1.47
CA HIS A 41 -19.59 9.89 1.96
C HIS A 41 -18.49 8.89 2.36
N ALA A 42 -17.59 9.33 3.23
CA ALA A 42 -16.41 8.60 3.62
C ALA A 42 -16.16 8.71 5.13
N HIS A 43 -15.40 7.76 5.66
CA HIS A 43 -15.10 7.66 7.09
C HIS A 43 -13.59 7.45 7.32
N VAL A 44 -13.11 8.01 8.44
CA VAL A 44 -11.82 7.70 9.04
C VAL A 44 -12.10 7.03 10.38
N GLY A 45 -11.81 5.74 10.48
CA GLY A 45 -12.23 4.92 11.61
C GLY A 45 -13.76 4.83 11.69
N ARG A 46 -14.35 5.36 12.77
CA ARG A 46 -15.81 5.40 12.98
C ARG A 46 -16.41 6.77 12.73
N ALA A 47 -15.60 7.78 12.46
CA ALA A 47 -16.05 9.15 12.27
C ALA A 47 -16.20 9.48 10.79
N ALA A 48 -17.17 10.34 10.44
CA ALA A 48 -17.26 10.89 9.11
C ALA A 48 -15.98 11.67 8.78
N ALA A 49 -15.42 11.41 7.62
CA ALA A 49 -14.20 12.06 7.16
C ALA A 49 -14.50 13.53 6.79
N SER A 50 -13.60 14.43 7.17
CA SER A 50 -13.65 15.84 6.81
C SER A 50 -12.30 16.28 6.26
N VAL A 51 -12.30 17.27 5.37
CA VAL A 51 -11.06 17.88 4.87
C VAL A 51 -10.25 18.45 6.04
N GLY A 52 -8.96 18.19 6.06
CA GLY A 52 -8.07 18.55 7.16
C GLY A 52 -7.93 17.49 8.25
N THR A 53 -8.75 16.43 8.25
CA THR A 53 -8.60 15.32 9.21
C THR A 53 -7.23 14.68 9.04
N THR A 54 -6.51 14.53 10.15
CA THR A 54 -5.25 13.79 10.19
C THR A 54 -5.52 12.30 10.25
N VAL A 55 -4.84 11.54 9.42
CA VAL A 55 -4.89 10.08 9.35
C VAL A 55 -3.65 9.50 10.01
N PHE A 56 -3.84 8.60 10.95
CA PHE A 56 -2.77 7.96 11.69
C PHE A 56 -2.55 6.51 11.22
N SER A 57 -1.40 5.97 11.57
CA SER A 57 -1.13 4.55 11.34
C SER A 57 -2.11 3.68 12.13
N GLY A 58 -2.76 2.75 11.45
CA GLY A 58 -3.82 1.89 11.99
C GLY A 58 -5.25 2.35 11.66
N ASP A 59 -5.42 3.57 11.15
CA ASP A 59 -6.74 4.06 10.78
C ASP A 59 -7.32 3.30 9.58
N SER A 60 -8.61 2.96 9.69
CA SER A 60 -9.41 2.47 8.58
C SER A 60 -9.98 3.65 7.80
N LEU A 61 -9.83 3.61 6.50
CA LEU A 61 -10.38 4.59 5.55
C LEU A 61 -11.43 3.87 4.73
N ASP A 62 -12.66 4.32 4.80
CA ASP A 62 -13.81 3.67 4.17
C ASP A 62 -14.58 4.66 3.31
N THR A 63 -15.02 4.23 2.14
CA THR A 63 -15.94 4.98 1.27
C THR A 63 -17.25 4.21 1.06
N GLU A 64 -18.36 4.93 1.10
CA GLU A 64 -19.68 4.40 0.82
C GLU A 64 -19.91 4.23 -0.70
N GLU A 65 -21.14 3.81 -1.10
CA GLU A 65 -21.49 3.48 -2.49
C GLU A 65 -21.30 4.65 -3.46
N LEU A 66 -21.52 5.88 -3.02
CA LEU A 66 -21.27 7.11 -3.80
C LEU A 66 -20.13 7.93 -3.21
N GLY A 67 -19.28 7.27 -2.40
CA GLY A 67 -18.22 7.91 -1.66
C GLY A 67 -16.94 8.11 -2.45
N SER A 68 -16.15 9.06 -1.98
CA SER A 68 -14.76 9.26 -2.42
C SER A 68 -13.95 9.88 -1.30
N LEU A 69 -12.73 9.42 -1.12
CA LEU A 69 -11.81 9.92 -0.10
C LEU A 69 -10.43 10.11 -0.69
N GLN A 70 -9.85 11.28 -0.52
CA GLN A 70 -8.47 11.51 -0.91
C GLN A 70 -7.63 11.87 0.31
N VAL A 71 -6.52 11.17 0.47
CA VAL A 71 -5.52 11.40 1.52
C VAL A 71 -4.20 11.77 0.88
N ARG A 72 -3.56 12.80 1.40
CA ARG A 72 -2.21 13.23 1.02
C ARG A 72 -1.23 12.93 2.16
N SER A 73 -0.13 12.32 1.83
CA SER A 73 1.09 12.20 2.62
C SER A 73 2.18 13.04 1.97
N ALA A 74 3.36 13.17 2.58
CA ALA A 74 4.42 14.08 2.11
C ALA A 74 4.76 13.95 0.62
N ALA A 75 4.94 12.72 0.13
CA ALA A 75 5.38 12.43 -1.24
C ALA A 75 4.43 11.44 -1.95
N ALA A 76 3.21 11.27 -1.45
CA ALA A 76 2.21 10.38 -2.01
C ALA A 76 0.79 10.91 -1.82
N ARG A 77 -0.10 10.47 -2.70
CA ARG A 77 -1.54 10.67 -2.59
C ARG A 77 -2.24 9.35 -2.78
N LEU A 78 -3.31 9.13 -2.03
CA LEU A 78 -4.18 7.98 -2.13
C LEU A 78 -5.60 8.48 -2.36
N LEU A 79 -6.24 7.97 -3.39
CA LEU A 79 -7.66 8.19 -3.68
C LEU A 79 -8.40 6.87 -3.58
N LEU A 80 -9.43 6.85 -2.80
CA LEU A 80 -10.38 5.74 -2.67
C LEU A 80 -11.69 6.14 -3.35
N PRO A 81 -12.06 5.52 -4.47
CA PRO A 81 -13.38 5.68 -5.05
C PRO A 81 -14.42 4.92 -4.21
N ALA A 82 -15.66 4.92 -4.66
CA ALA A 82 -16.80 4.28 -4.00
C ALA A 82 -16.53 2.83 -3.57
N THR A 83 -17.14 2.41 -2.47
CA THR A 83 -17.11 1.02 -1.94
C THR A 83 -15.71 0.46 -1.71
N SER A 84 -14.79 1.32 -1.29
CA SER A 84 -13.40 0.93 -1.05
C SER A 84 -13.04 1.04 0.42
N ARG A 85 -12.20 0.11 0.89
CA ARG A 85 -11.68 0.09 2.26
C ARG A 85 -10.20 -0.15 2.28
N VAL A 86 -9.49 0.70 3.02
CA VAL A 86 -8.04 0.66 3.19
C VAL A 86 -7.69 0.82 4.67
N THR A 87 -6.70 0.12 5.15
CA THR A 87 -6.03 0.44 6.41
C THR A 87 -4.77 1.23 6.12
N TRP A 88 -4.68 2.44 6.66
CA TRP A 88 -3.48 3.27 6.58
C TRP A 88 -2.41 2.74 7.53
N SER A 89 -1.17 2.75 7.12
CA SER A 89 -0.04 2.29 7.94
C SER A 89 1.24 3.03 7.62
N THR A 90 2.25 2.79 8.42
CA THR A 90 3.62 3.25 8.16
C THR A 90 4.53 2.04 8.19
N ASP A 91 5.29 1.85 7.13
CA ASP A 91 6.28 0.79 6.99
C ASP A 91 7.67 1.41 6.92
N ALA A 92 8.51 1.18 7.96
CA ALA A 92 9.85 1.74 8.11
C ALA A 92 9.91 3.27 7.85
N GLY A 93 8.90 4.04 8.31
CA GLY A 93 8.82 5.49 8.10
C GLY A 93 8.24 5.91 6.75
N THR A 94 7.92 4.97 5.88
CA THR A 94 7.26 5.19 4.60
C THR A 94 5.75 5.07 4.77
N ALA A 95 4.98 5.98 4.16
CA ALA A 95 3.53 5.85 4.12
C ALA A 95 3.14 4.58 3.36
N ALA A 96 2.20 3.84 3.92
CA ALA A 96 1.71 2.61 3.34
C ALA A 96 0.19 2.48 3.54
N ALA A 97 -0.43 1.66 2.72
CA ALA A 97 -1.83 1.36 2.83
C ALA A 97 -2.10 -0.12 2.48
N THR A 98 -3.01 -0.76 3.21
CA THR A 98 -3.47 -2.11 2.88
C THR A 98 -4.89 -2.06 2.34
N LEU A 99 -5.06 -2.34 1.06
CA LEU A 99 -6.37 -2.44 0.41
C LEU A 99 -7.05 -3.71 0.88
N LYS A 100 -8.22 -3.57 1.50
CA LYS A 100 -9.04 -4.68 2.00
C LYS A 100 -10.12 -5.10 1.01
N ASN A 101 -10.74 -4.13 0.36
CA ASN A 101 -11.71 -4.34 -0.73
C ASN A 101 -11.84 -3.09 -1.60
N GLY A 102 -12.41 -3.25 -2.78
CA GLY A 102 -12.66 -2.16 -3.73
C GLY A 102 -11.41 -1.77 -4.50
N THR A 103 -11.22 -0.48 -4.67
CA THR A 103 -10.17 0.12 -5.51
C THR A 103 -9.38 1.16 -4.74
N ALA A 104 -8.07 1.19 -4.97
CA ALA A 104 -7.19 2.24 -4.50
C ALA A 104 -6.41 2.81 -5.69
N ILE A 105 -6.41 4.12 -5.84
CA ILE A 105 -5.62 4.84 -6.83
C ILE A 105 -4.57 5.63 -6.07
N PHE A 106 -3.32 5.53 -6.47
CA PHE A 106 -2.25 6.21 -5.77
C PHE A 106 -1.28 6.89 -6.73
N SER A 107 -0.69 7.96 -6.23
CA SER A 107 0.44 8.65 -6.83
C SER A 107 1.59 8.62 -5.84
N ALA A 108 2.76 8.24 -6.28
CA ALA A 108 3.98 8.18 -5.47
C ALA A 108 5.13 8.85 -6.20
N ALA A 109 5.94 9.64 -5.50
CA ALA A 109 7.08 10.33 -6.09
C ALA A 109 8.21 9.37 -6.48
N ASN A 110 8.35 8.25 -5.78
CA ASN A 110 9.33 7.19 -6.03
C ASN A 110 8.97 5.92 -5.24
N ALA A 111 9.76 4.87 -5.39
CA ALA A 111 9.56 3.57 -4.74
C ALA A 111 9.54 3.63 -3.19
N LYS A 112 10.18 4.64 -2.59
CA LYS A 112 10.27 4.81 -1.13
C LYS A 112 9.19 5.72 -0.56
N SER A 113 8.37 6.37 -1.40
CA SER A 113 7.37 7.33 -0.96
C SER A 113 6.10 6.67 -0.46
N PHE A 114 5.73 5.52 -1.04
CA PHE A 114 4.47 4.85 -0.75
C PHE A 114 4.51 3.36 -1.11
N ALA A 115 3.83 2.56 -0.31
CA ALA A 115 3.58 1.15 -0.58
C ALA A 115 2.08 0.84 -0.48
N LEU A 116 1.54 0.16 -1.48
CA LEU A 116 0.18 -0.37 -1.43
C LEU A 116 0.24 -1.89 -1.32
N TYR A 117 -0.37 -2.42 -0.27
CA TYR A 117 -0.52 -3.85 -0.05
C TYR A 117 -1.93 -4.27 -0.49
N ALA A 118 -2.04 -5.33 -1.27
CA ALA A 118 -3.32 -5.90 -1.67
C ALA A 118 -3.20 -7.43 -1.73
N SER A 119 -3.99 -8.15 -0.95
CA SER A 119 -3.82 -9.60 -0.72
C SER A 119 -2.37 -9.90 -0.28
N THR A 120 -1.64 -10.72 -1.04
CA THR A 120 -0.21 -11.04 -0.79
C THR A 120 0.75 -10.17 -1.61
N ALA A 121 0.22 -9.28 -2.46
CA ALA A 121 1.03 -8.44 -3.34
C ALA A 121 1.39 -7.10 -2.70
N THR A 122 2.60 -6.64 -2.97
CA THR A 122 3.07 -5.28 -2.67
C THR A 122 3.25 -4.53 -3.98
N ILE A 123 2.64 -3.35 -4.09
CA ILE A 123 2.72 -2.50 -5.26
C ILE A 123 3.38 -1.18 -4.88
N ARG A 124 4.41 -0.78 -5.64
CA ARG A 124 5.17 0.47 -5.44
C ARG A 124 5.48 1.12 -6.79
N ALA A 125 5.88 2.39 -6.77
CA ALA A 125 6.56 2.98 -7.93
C ALA A 125 7.85 2.19 -8.23
N ASN A 126 8.23 2.08 -9.50
CA ASN A 126 9.44 1.38 -9.90
C ASN A 126 10.61 2.37 -9.98
N GLY A 127 11.52 2.32 -8.98
CA GLY A 127 12.69 3.18 -8.93
C GLY A 127 12.39 4.60 -8.40
N ASP A 128 13.15 5.57 -8.88
CA ASP A 128 13.14 6.95 -8.37
C ASP A 128 12.22 7.89 -9.18
N ALA A 129 11.52 7.38 -10.20
CA ALA A 129 10.59 8.15 -11.01
C ALA A 129 9.19 8.15 -10.39
N PRO A 130 8.43 9.27 -10.56
CA PRO A 130 7.04 9.32 -10.14
C PRO A 130 6.19 8.31 -10.89
N ALA A 131 5.22 7.72 -10.19
CA ALA A 131 4.27 6.81 -10.79
C ALA A 131 2.85 7.05 -10.28
N VAL A 132 1.87 6.77 -11.15
CA VAL A 132 0.45 6.79 -10.83
C VAL A 132 -0.14 5.45 -11.22
N GLY A 133 -0.81 4.81 -10.28
CA GLY A 133 -1.41 3.51 -10.49
C GLY A 133 -2.74 3.32 -9.80
N SER A 134 -3.47 2.33 -10.29
CA SER A 134 -4.72 1.88 -9.71
C SER A 134 -4.66 0.37 -9.43
N VAL A 135 -5.17 -0.02 -8.27
CA VAL A 135 -5.26 -1.42 -7.85
C VAL A 135 -6.68 -1.69 -7.40
N SER A 136 -7.30 -2.72 -7.98
CA SER A 136 -8.63 -3.18 -7.58
C SER A 136 -8.57 -4.65 -7.16
N ILE A 137 -9.19 -4.99 -6.05
CA ILE A 137 -9.39 -6.38 -5.65
C ILE A 137 -10.64 -6.89 -6.37
N VAL A 138 -10.47 -7.85 -7.27
CA VAL A 138 -11.57 -8.53 -7.96
C VAL A 138 -12.09 -9.67 -7.09
N ASN A 139 -11.17 -10.46 -6.55
CA ASN A 139 -11.42 -11.50 -5.57
C ASN A 139 -10.12 -11.75 -4.76
N PRO A 140 -10.11 -12.61 -3.73
CA PRO A 140 -8.94 -12.83 -2.87
C PRO A 140 -7.67 -13.27 -3.62
N ARG A 141 -7.81 -13.85 -4.81
CA ARG A 141 -6.69 -14.34 -5.63
C ARG A 141 -6.46 -13.53 -6.90
N GLU A 142 -7.26 -12.51 -7.12
CA GLU A 142 -7.20 -11.76 -8.37
C GLU A 142 -7.22 -10.26 -8.10
N LEU A 143 -6.22 -9.60 -8.63
CA LEU A 143 -6.11 -8.14 -8.64
C LEU A 143 -6.17 -7.64 -10.08
N ARG A 144 -6.71 -6.45 -10.26
CA ARG A 144 -6.50 -5.65 -11.46
C ARG A 144 -5.57 -4.51 -11.10
N VAL A 145 -4.46 -4.39 -11.81
CA VAL A 145 -3.47 -3.33 -11.59
C VAL A 145 -3.26 -2.60 -12.91
N SER A 146 -3.32 -1.28 -12.88
CA SER A 146 -3.01 -0.43 -14.03
C SER A 146 -2.00 0.64 -13.65
N CYS A 147 -1.14 1.00 -14.59
CA CYS A 147 -0.20 2.09 -14.49
C CYS A 147 -0.57 3.16 -15.51
N SER A 148 -0.98 4.35 -15.05
CA SER A 148 -1.34 5.46 -15.92
C SER A 148 -0.18 6.39 -16.22
N ARG A 149 0.83 6.42 -15.36
CA ARG A 149 2.05 7.22 -15.53
C ARG A 149 3.24 6.55 -14.87
N GLY A 150 4.38 6.58 -15.53
CA GLY A 150 5.62 6.00 -15.04
C GLY A 150 5.65 4.48 -15.12
N SER A 151 6.13 3.81 -14.11
CA SER A 151 6.10 2.36 -14.00
C SER A 151 5.90 1.91 -12.56
N LEU A 152 5.25 0.75 -12.39
CA LEU A 152 5.01 0.15 -11.09
C LEU A 152 5.78 -1.17 -10.97
N ALA A 153 6.26 -1.46 -9.78
CA ALA A 153 6.74 -2.77 -9.40
C ALA A 153 5.66 -3.46 -8.56
N ILE A 154 5.29 -4.67 -8.96
CA ILE A 154 4.46 -5.57 -8.18
C ILE A 154 5.31 -6.73 -7.70
N SER A 155 5.29 -6.97 -6.39
CA SER A 155 6.06 -8.05 -5.75
C SER A 155 5.13 -8.96 -4.97
N VAL A 156 5.35 -10.26 -5.11
CA VAL A 156 4.71 -11.31 -4.30
C VAL A 156 5.83 -12.19 -3.78
N ASP A 157 6.06 -12.19 -2.48
CA ASP A 157 7.24 -12.76 -1.84
C ASP A 157 8.55 -12.25 -2.52
N ASP A 158 9.33 -13.16 -3.15
CA ASP A 158 10.60 -12.86 -3.80
C ASP A 158 10.47 -12.60 -5.33
N ASP A 159 9.27 -12.78 -5.91
CA ASP A 159 9.03 -12.55 -7.33
C ASP A 159 8.55 -11.11 -7.55
N THR A 160 9.23 -10.38 -8.44
CA THR A 160 8.90 -8.98 -8.76
C THR A 160 8.76 -8.80 -10.27
N LYS A 161 7.66 -8.18 -10.69
CA LYS A 161 7.38 -7.87 -12.10
C LYS A 161 7.09 -6.38 -12.27
N THR A 162 7.47 -5.84 -13.42
CA THR A 162 7.25 -4.42 -13.75
C THR A 162 5.99 -4.25 -14.59
N ILE A 163 5.19 -3.25 -14.25
CA ILE A 163 4.01 -2.82 -15.00
C ILE A 163 4.36 -1.48 -15.64
N SER A 164 4.36 -1.46 -16.99
CA SER A 164 4.71 -0.26 -17.75
C SER A 164 3.55 0.72 -17.84
N GLU A 165 3.89 1.98 -18.11
CA GLU A 165 2.93 3.04 -18.36
C GLU A 165 1.92 2.66 -19.43
N GLY A 166 0.68 3.09 -19.26
CA GLY A 166 -0.43 2.84 -20.20
C GLY A 166 -0.94 1.41 -20.23
N THR A 167 -0.46 0.54 -19.32
CA THR A 167 -0.85 -0.87 -19.32
C THR A 167 -1.74 -1.21 -18.11
N ALA A 168 -2.61 -2.19 -18.34
CA ALA A 168 -3.43 -2.78 -17.29
C ALA A 168 -3.27 -4.31 -17.31
N TYR A 169 -3.13 -4.88 -16.14
CA TYR A 169 -2.94 -6.31 -15.95
C TYR A 169 -3.96 -6.90 -15.00
N ARG A 170 -4.42 -8.08 -15.33
CA ARG A 170 -5.03 -9.02 -14.41
C ARG A 170 -3.91 -9.81 -13.74
N VAL A 171 -3.82 -9.74 -12.45
CA VAL A 171 -2.80 -10.40 -11.63
C VAL A 171 -3.46 -11.56 -10.92
N VAL A 172 -3.06 -12.78 -11.25
CA VAL A 172 -3.54 -14.00 -10.58
C VAL A 172 -2.49 -14.42 -9.58
N LEU A 173 -2.87 -14.45 -8.30
CA LEU A 173 -2.07 -14.89 -7.18
C LEU A 173 -2.29 -16.39 -6.98
N ASP A 174 -1.25 -17.16 -6.66
CA ASP A 174 -1.28 -18.61 -6.47
C ASP A 174 -1.87 -19.40 -7.67
N PRO A 175 -1.27 -19.31 -8.88
CA PRO A 175 -1.79 -19.96 -10.08
C PRO A 175 -1.83 -21.49 -9.99
N ASP A 176 -1.04 -22.11 -9.12
CA ASP A 176 -0.98 -23.57 -8.97
C ASP A 176 -2.33 -24.20 -8.52
N GLN A 177 -3.24 -23.43 -7.92
CA GLN A 177 -4.56 -23.92 -7.51
C GLN A 177 -5.64 -23.80 -8.61
N GLU A 178 -5.47 -22.91 -9.60
CA GLU A 178 -6.40 -22.82 -10.73
C GLU A 178 -6.20 -23.99 -11.72
N GLN A 179 -5.00 -24.51 -11.88
CA GLN A 179 -4.73 -25.63 -12.77
C GLN A 179 -5.32 -26.95 -12.26
N GLN A 180 -5.52 -27.12 -10.94
CA GLN A 180 -6.14 -28.32 -10.39
C GLN A 180 -7.65 -28.42 -10.60
N THR A 181 -8.34 -27.31 -10.84
CA THR A 181 -9.79 -27.30 -11.12
C THR A 181 -10.12 -27.38 -12.60
N ALA A 182 -9.20 -27.06 -13.49
CA ALA A 182 -9.40 -27.15 -14.94
C ALA A 182 -9.10 -28.56 -15.52
N ASP A 183 -8.37 -29.40 -14.80
CA ASP A 183 -7.96 -30.74 -15.29
C ASP A 183 -9.01 -31.85 -14.97
N GLY A 184 -10.16 -31.47 -14.42
CA GLY A 184 -11.24 -32.41 -14.03
C GLY A 184 -12.18 -32.81 -15.16
N SER A 185 -12.05 -32.35 -16.41
CA SER A 185 -13.00 -32.64 -17.49
C SER A 185 -12.37 -32.61 -18.87
N ALA A 186 -11.46 -33.52 -19.17
CA ALA A 186 -11.22 -33.97 -20.55
C ALA A 186 -10.33 -35.23 -20.59
N GLN A 187 -10.93 -36.38 -20.33
CA GLN A 187 -10.42 -37.62 -20.88
C GLN A 187 -10.75 -37.64 -22.36
N ASN A 188 -9.75 -37.36 -23.19
CA ASN A 188 -9.69 -37.93 -24.55
C ASN A 188 -8.23 -38.16 -24.91
N SER A 189 -7.91 -39.43 -24.96
CA SER A 189 -6.64 -40.06 -25.29
C SER A 189 -6.25 -39.77 -26.74
N TRP A 190 -5.03 -39.22 -26.96
CA TRP A 190 -4.28 -39.50 -28.18
C TRP A 190 -2.77 -39.56 -27.85
N PRO A 191 -2.03 -40.58 -28.36
CA PRO A 191 -0.62 -40.76 -28.07
C PRO A 191 0.25 -39.95 -29.01
N GLY A 192 0.70 -38.77 -28.55
CA GLY A 192 1.69 -37.95 -29.24
C GLY A 192 2.78 -37.53 -28.27
N LYS A 193 4.05 -37.75 -28.64
CA LYS A 193 5.26 -37.55 -27.88
C LYS A 193 5.23 -36.24 -27.03
N ARG A 194 5.16 -36.39 -25.74
CA ARG A 194 5.33 -35.31 -24.73
C ARG A 194 6.79 -34.85 -24.78
N LYS A 195 7.03 -33.62 -25.23
CA LYS A 195 8.21 -32.85 -24.82
C LYS A 195 7.99 -32.46 -23.37
N GLU A 196 8.86 -32.94 -22.48
CA GLU A 196 8.86 -32.52 -21.09
C GLU A 196 9.01 -31.00 -21.02
N PRO A 197 8.11 -30.28 -20.32
CA PRO A 197 8.30 -28.87 -20.07
C PRO A 197 9.50 -28.72 -19.15
N LYS A 198 10.50 -27.93 -19.55
CA LYS A 198 11.55 -27.42 -18.66
C LYS A 198 10.87 -26.90 -17.40
N LYS A 199 11.27 -27.40 -16.22
CA LYS A 199 10.93 -26.82 -14.92
C LYS A 199 11.40 -25.37 -14.91
N SER A 200 10.52 -24.46 -15.28
CA SER A 200 10.59 -23.03 -14.98
C SER A 200 10.34 -22.90 -13.48
N GLY A 201 11.12 -22.05 -12.81
CA GLY A 201 10.87 -21.75 -11.40
C GLY A 201 9.40 -21.38 -11.24
N LYS A 202 8.77 -21.85 -10.14
CA LYS A 202 7.34 -21.62 -9.89
C LYS A 202 7.10 -20.12 -9.84
N ASP A 203 6.48 -19.56 -10.88
CA ASP A 203 5.97 -18.20 -10.86
C ASP A 203 4.90 -18.11 -9.77
N LYS A 204 5.11 -17.25 -8.77
CA LYS A 204 4.18 -17.08 -7.65
C LYS A 204 2.93 -16.29 -8.04
N PHE A 205 2.99 -15.60 -9.18
CA PHE A 205 1.83 -14.93 -9.77
C PHE A 205 1.97 -14.75 -11.27
N LEU A 206 0.84 -14.65 -11.97
CA LEU A 206 0.77 -14.44 -13.40
C LEU A 206 0.20 -13.06 -13.72
N LEU A 207 0.76 -12.40 -14.73
CA LEU A 207 0.27 -11.14 -15.28
C LEU A 207 -0.38 -11.40 -16.65
N PHE A 208 -1.65 -11.06 -16.77
CA PHE A 208 -2.37 -11.09 -18.04
C PHE A 208 -2.67 -9.67 -18.49
N VAL A 209 -2.22 -9.28 -19.67
CA VAL A 209 -2.51 -7.95 -20.23
C VAL A 209 -4.01 -7.85 -20.50
N ILE A 210 -4.63 -6.78 -20.04
CA ILE A 210 -6.02 -6.46 -20.34
C ILE A 210 -6.04 -5.46 -21.49
N PHE A 211 -6.50 -5.92 -22.67
CA PHE A 211 -6.74 -5.05 -23.82
C PHE A 211 -8.16 -4.48 -23.71
N GLY A 212 -8.31 -3.17 -23.58
CA GLY A 212 -9.62 -2.49 -23.63
C GLY A 212 -9.84 -1.47 -22.51
N SER A 213 -10.66 -0.51 -22.80
CA SER A 213 -11.35 0.59 -22.08
C SER A 213 -10.99 1.00 -20.63
N ALA A 214 -10.13 0.30 -19.91
CA ALA A 214 -9.70 0.66 -18.55
C ALA A 214 -8.84 1.94 -18.48
N LEU A 215 -8.32 2.43 -19.62
CA LEU A 215 -7.49 3.64 -19.67
C LEU A 215 -8.31 4.93 -19.49
N ALA A 216 -9.58 4.95 -19.86
CA ALA A 216 -10.40 6.17 -19.82
C ALA A 216 -10.71 6.63 -18.39
N THR A 217 -10.93 5.71 -17.46
CA THR A 217 -11.16 6.04 -16.05
C THR A 217 -9.88 6.51 -15.34
N GLY A 218 -8.73 5.97 -15.71
CA GLY A 218 -7.43 6.40 -15.17
C GLY A 218 -7.07 7.83 -15.53
N ILE A 219 -7.38 8.26 -16.75
CA ILE A 219 -7.08 9.62 -17.23
C ILE A 219 -7.94 10.67 -16.55
N ALA A 220 -9.24 10.44 -16.38
CA ALA A 220 -10.13 11.36 -15.65
C ALA A 220 -9.71 11.53 -14.17
N LEU A 221 -9.29 10.44 -13.54
CA LEU A 221 -8.81 10.43 -12.15
C LEU A 221 -7.40 11.02 -12.01
N TYR A 222 -6.57 10.92 -13.05
CA TYR A 222 -5.27 11.59 -13.11
C TYR A 222 -5.43 13.12 -13.00
N TYR A 223 -6.34 13.72 -13.79
CA TYR A 223 -6.64 15.15 -13.70
C TYR A 223 -7.20 15.56 -12.34
N ALA A 224 -7.98 14.69 -11.68
CA ALA A 224 -8.45 14.94 -10.33
C ALA A 224 -7.34 14.89 -9.26
N LEU A 225 -6.28 14.10 -9.50
CA LEU A 225 -5.11 14.03 -8.61
C LEU A 225 -4.09 15.14 -8.86
N GLU A 226 -4.02 15.66 -10.07
CA GLU A 226 -3.06 16.69 -10.48
C GLU A 226 -3.61 18.12 -10.44
N SER A 227 -4.94 18.28 -10.24
CA SER A 227 -5.54 19.62 -10.14
C SER A 227 -4.84 20.40 -9.02
N PRO A 228 -3.99 21.39 -9.32
CA PRO A 228 -3.55 22.32 -8.32
C PRO A 228 -4.77 23.17 -7.95
N ASP A 229 -4.97 23.33 -6.64
CA ASP A 229 -5.93 24.23 -6.02
C ASP A 229 -6.73 25.10 -7.02
N ALA A 230 -7.96 24.68 -7.32
CA ALA A 230 -8.94 25.63 -7.82
C ALA A 230 -9.28 26.59 -6.67
N PRO A 231 -9.35 27.91 -6.91
CA PRO A 231 -9.51 28.94 -5.89
C PRO A 231 -10.77 28.77 -5.06
#